data_6831a325f9707faaa0306f8a35af261f
#
_entry.id   6831a325f9707faaa0306f8a35af261f
#
_cell.length_a   1.000
_cell.length_b   1.000
_cell.length_c   1.000
_cell.angle_alpha   90.00
_cell.angle_beta   90.00
_cell.angle_gamma   90.00
#
_symmetry.space_group_name_H-M   'P 1'
#
loop_
_entity.id
_entity.type
_entity.pdbx_description
1 polymer ?
#
loop_
_entity_poly.entity_id
_entity_poly.type
_entity_poly.pdbx_seq_one_letter_code
_entity_poly.pdbx_strand_id
1 'polypeptide(L)'
;MPEGSETRLDGTEQAPGDAAAGGGTRRNLLIGAGLAGVAGLAAACGGSGDDDAGGSADTGTGGGSGGGEQTGGGGGGGGGGTALAAAADIPVGGGKIFKDAEVVVCQPAQGEFKAFSSACTHRGCAVGSVSGGTINCHCHGSKFKITDGSVANPPADKPLAEKKINVQGGQITLA
;
A
#
# COMPACT_ATOMS: atom_id res chain seq x y z
N MET A 1 -45.09 -9.77 56.69
CA MET A 1 -45.83 -11.01 56.35
C MET A 1 -46.69 -10.68 55.15
N PRO A 2 -46.67 -11.29 54.01
CA PRO A 2 -46.21 -12.62 53.55
C PRO A 2 -45.08 -12.55 52.56
N GLU A 3 -44.16 -13.46 52.54
CA GLU A 3 -44.10 -14.79 51.94
C GLU A 3 -44.41 -14.78 50.43
N GLY A 4 -43.37 -15.06 49.68
CA GLY A 4 -43.14 -16.30 49.00
C GLY A 4 -43.20 -16.10 47.51
N SER A 5 -42.19 -16.43 46.86
CA SER A 5 -42.20 -17.39 45.76
C SER A 5 -40.84 -17.52 45.14
N GLU A 6 -40.18 -18.54 45.57
CA GLU A 6 -39.13 -19.21 44.81
C GLU A 6 -39.73 -19.71 43.51
N THR A 7 -39.13 -19.35 42.42
CA THR A 7 -39.32 -20.12 41.17
C THR A 7 -37.95 -20.53 40.64
N ARG A 8 -37.61 -21.72 41.05
CA ARG A 8 -36.59 -22.58 40.52
C ARG A 8 -37.06 -23.05 39.12
N LEU A 9 -36.33 -22.78 38.11
CA LEU A 9 -36.31 -23.50 36.86
C LEU A 9 -34.86 -23.69 36.51
N ASP A 10 -34.29 -24.70 36.90
CA ASP A 10 -34.07 -26.07 36.41
C ASP A 10 -33.97 -26.17 34.91
N GLY A 11 -32.78 -26.56 34.52
CA GLY A 11 -32.51 -27.51 33.46
C GLY A 11 -32.50 -27.01 32.05
N THR A 12 -31.38 -26.97 31.46
CA THR A 12 -31.05 -27.95 30.43
C THR A 12 -29.64 -27.71 29.95
N GLU A 13 -28.77 -28.57 30.40
CA GLU A 13 -27.56 -28.97 29.71
C GLU A 13 -27.93 -29.41 28.30
N GLN A 14 -27.25 -28.86 27.32
CA GLN A 14 -27.06 -29.51 26.03
C GLN A 14 -25.73 -29.12 25.42
N ALA A 15 -24.73 -29.90 25.73
CA ALA A 15 -23.58 -30.14 24.87
C ALA A 15 -23.80 -31.50 24.18
N PRO A 16 -22.96 -31.94 23.29
CA PRO A 16 -22.19 -31.32 22.23
C PRO A 16 -22.60 -31.90 20.86
N GLY A 17 -22.44 -31.13 19.82
CA GLY A 17 -22.55 -31.63 18.45
C GLY A 17 -21.16 -31.77 17.83
N ASP A 18 -20.60 -32.93 17.95
CA ASP A 18 -19.59 -33.45 17.04
C ASP A 18 -20.17 -33.54 15.63
N ALA A 19 -19.57 -32.87 14.70
CA ALA A 19 -19.70 -33.22 13.30
C ALA A 19 -18.47 -32.76 12.52
N ALA A 20 -17.60 -33.74 12.35
CA ALA A 20 -17.16 -34.27 11.09
C ALA A 20 -16.22 -33.40 10.25
N ALA A 21 -14.99 -33.71 10.33
CA ALA A 21 -14.04 -34.04 9.29
C ALA A 21 -14.57 -33.89 7.85
N GLY A 22 -14.03 -32.91 7.13
CA GLY A 22 -14.11 -32.78 5.70
C GLY A 22 -12.73 -32.42 5.16
N GLY A 23 -11.88 -33.42 5.03
CA GLY A 23 -10.62 -33.36 4.33
C GLY A 23 -10.84 -33.04 2.85
N GLY A 24 -10.17 -32.03 2.38
CA GLY A 24 -10.12 -31.65 0.98
C GLY A 24 -8.71 -31.26 0.59
N THR A 25 -7.79 -32.22 0.73
CA THR A 25 -6.46 -32.14 0.14
C THR A 25 -6.60 -32.20 -1.39
N ARG A 26 -6.56 -31.06 -2.05
CA ARG A 26 -6.34 -31.02 -3.50
C ARG A 26 -4.91 -30.60 -3.77
N ARG A 27 -4.03 -31.58 -3.65
CA ARG A 27 -2.74 -31.59 -4.32
C ARG A 27 -3.03 -31.67 -5.83
N ASN A 28 -2.96 -30.55 -6.52
CA ASN A 28 -2.76 -30.60 -7.96
C ASN A 28 -1.27 -30.58 -8.22
N LEU A 29 -0.78 -31.78 -8.35
CA LEU A 29 0.52 -32.12 -8.91
C LEU A 29 0.37 -32.00 -10.43
N LEU A 30 0.86 -30.95 -11.03
CA LEU A 30 1.11 -30.91 -12.46
C LEU A 30 2.61 -30.94 -12.68
N ILE A 31 3.08 -32.13 -12.87
CA ILE A 31 4.36 -32.47 -13.50
C ILE A 31 4.21 -32.12 -14.97
N GLY A 32 4.88 -31.10 -15.41
CA GLY A 32 5.07 -30.75 -16.82
C GLY A 32 6.55 -30.77 -17.12
N ALA A 33 7.05 -31.92 -17.53
CA ALA A 33 8.35 -32.07 -18.13
C ALA A 33 8.27 -31.54 -19.58
N GLY A 34 9.09 -30.57 -19.94
CA GLY A 34 9.26 -30.07 -21.28
C GLY A 34 10.74 -29.82 -21.54
N LEU A 35 11.33 -30.76 -22.26
CA LEU A 35 12.70 -30.81 -22.72
C LEU A 35 12.98 -29.83 -23.89
N ALA A 36 14.28 -29.64 -24.05
CA ALA A 36 15.00 -29.22 -25.26
C ALA A 36 14.91 -27.72 -25.60
N GLY A 37 15.95 -26.98 -25.60
CA GLY A 37 17.23 -27.14 -26.29
C GLY A 37 17.34 -25.96 -27.23
N VAL A 38 18.39 -25.27 -27.24
CA VAL A 38 19.20 -24.86 -28.38
C VAL A 38 20.31 -23.94 -27.91
N ALA A 39 21.49 -24.41 -28.11
CA ALA A 39 22.73 -23.67 -28.09
C ALA A 39 22.76 -22.62 -29.19
N GLY A 40 23.17 -21.42 -28.88
CA GLY A 40 23.47 -20.37 -29.85
C GLY A 40 24.74 -19.66 -29.40
N LEU A 41 25.81 -19.99 -30.08
CA LEU A 41 27.16 -19.49 -29.98
C LEU A 41 27.32 -18.07 -30.56
N ALA A 42 28.42 -17.45 -30.13
CA ALA A 42 29.21 -16.44 -30.83
C ALA A 42 28.69 -14.99 -30.68
N ALA A 43 29.52 -13.96 -30.56
CA ALA A 43 30.92 -13.66 -30.72
C ALA A 43 31.18 -12.36 -29.94
N ALA A 44 32.17 -12.23 -29.15
CA ALA A 44 33.49 -11.69 -29.34
C ALA A 44 33.60 -10.51 -30.36
N CYS A 45 33.89 -9.35 -29.78
CA CYS A 45 34.69 -8.24 -30.30
C CYS A 45 34.71 -7.24 -29.11
N GLY A 46 35.77 -6.96 -28.43
CA GLY A 46 37.16 -6.76 -28.86
C GLY A 46 37.31 -5.30 -29.29
N GLY A 47 37.74 -4.46 -28.37
CA GLY A 47 38.03 -3.09 -28.68
C GLY A 47 38.66 -2.39 -27.46
N SER A 48 39.92 -2.67 -27.19
CA SER A 48 40.81 -1.82 -26.40
C SER A 48 41.17 -0.62 -27.28
N GLY A 49 41.15 0.54 -26.69
CA GLY A 49 41.62 1.77 -27.27
C GLY A 49 41.99 2.73 -26.19
N ASP A 50 43.25 2.71 -25.92
CA ASP A 50 44.03 3.61 -25.05
C ASP A 50 44.13 5.01 -25.67
N ASP A 51 44.59 5.95 -24.83
CA ASP A 51 45.22 7.23 -25.17
C ASP A 51 44.25 8.38 -25.50
N ASP A 52 44.34 9.57 -24.95
CA ASP A 52 45.48 10.45 -24.69
C ASP A 52 44.99 11.71 -23.96
N ALA A 53 45.88 12.30 -23.26
CA ALA A 53 45.77 13.55 -22.54
C ALA A 53 45.67 14.74 -23.48
N GLY A 54 45.02 15.81 -23.04
CA GLY A 54 45.36 17.10 -23.60
C GLY A 54 44.28 18.13 -23.69
N GLY A 55 44.22 19.03 -22.79
CA GLY A 55 44.34 20.45 -23.04
C GLY A 55 43.15 21.26 -23.50
N SER A 56 42.93 22.29 -22.74
CA SER A 56 42.58 23.66 -23.14
C SER A 56 41.14 24.03 -23.37
N ALA A 57 40.74 24.95 -22.53
CA ALA A 57 39.75 25.97 -22.61
C ALA A 57 39.25 26.36 -24.02
N ASP A 58 37.96 26.45 -24.18
CA ASP A 58 37.38 27.49 -25.01
C ASP A 58 35.95 27.85 -24.54
N THR A 59 35.80 29.13 -24.42
CA THR A 59 34.57 29.86 -24.18
C THR A 59 33.66 29.79 -25.42
N GLY A 60 32.45 29.28 -25.25
CA GLY A 60 31.46 29.27 -26.32
C GLY A 60 30.05 29.38 -25.78
N THR A 61 29.56 30.59 -25.76
CA THR A 61 28.17 30.99 -25.66
C THR A 61 27.35 30.32 -26.77
N GLY A 62 26.24 29.69 -26.41
CA GLY A 62 25.33 29.18 -27.43
C GLY A 62 24.12 28.49 -26.82
N GLY A 63 23.02 29.20 -26.79
CA GLY A 63 21.72 28.75 -26.41
C GLY A 63 21.20 27.56 -27.20
N GLY A 64 20.39 26.78 -26.55
CA GLY A 64 19.66 25.66 -27.14
C GLY A 64 18.58 25.25 -26.20
N SER A 65 17.44 25.94 -26.30
CA SER A 65 16.16 25.50 -25.78
C SER A 65 15.86 24.09 -26.30
N GLY A 66 15.72 23.16 -25.41
CA GLY A 66 15.14 21.84 -25.64
C GLY A 66 14.08 21.60 -24.60
N GLY A 67 12.90 22.22 -24.79
CA GLY A 67 11.72 21.95 -24.04
C GLY A 67 11.28 20.51 -24.24
N GLY A 68 11.39 19.71 -23.23
CA GLY A 68 10.64 18.49 -23.04
C GLY A 68 9.31 18.85 -22.42
N GLU A 69 8.35 19.20 -23.26
CA GLU A 69 6.95 19.28 -22.87
C GLU A 69 6.48 17.91 -22.45
N GLN A 70 6.48 17.68 -21.17
CA GLN A 70 5.72 16.59 -20.59
C GLN A 70 4.29 17.11 -20.48
N THR A 71 3.52 16.93 -21.53
CA THR A 71 2.08 17.14 -21.53
C THR A 71 1.44 16.13 -20.57
N GLY A 72 1.41 16.50 -19.31
CA GLY A 72 0.50 15.93 -18.34
C GLY A 72 -0.91 16.37 -18.73
N GLY A 73 -1.65 15.48 -19.37
CA GLY A 73 -3.06 15.67 -19.66
C GLY A 73 -3.85 15.96 -18.39
N GLY A 74 -4.15 17.23 -18.14
CA GLY A 74 -5.09 17.68 -17.16
C GLY A 74 -6.49 17.30 -17.59
N GLY A 75 -7.04 16.22 -17.02
CA GLY A 75 -8.46 15.95 -17.01
C GLY A 75 -9.11 16.74 -15.89
N GLY A 76 -9.72 17.87 -16.22
CA GLY A 76 -10.49 18.65 -15.25
C GLY A 76 -11.75 17.93 -14.81
N GLY A 77 -12.22 18.21 -13.62
CA GLY A 77 -13.50 17.76 -13.10
C GLY A 77 -13.67 18.15 -11.64
N GLY A 78 -14.18 19.31 -11.42
CA GLY A 78 -14.92 19.86 -10.32
C GLY A 78 -15.06 19.03 -9.03
N GLY A 79 -14.34 19.45 -8.05
CA GLY A 79 -14.49 19.10 -6.65
C GLY A 79 -13.28 19.65 -5.94
N GLY A 80 -13.46 20.74 -5.17
CA GLY A 80 -12.37 21.55 -4.61
C GLY A 80 -11.46 20.81 -3.60
N GLY A 81 -10.75 19.78 -4.04
CA GLY A 81 -9.78 19.06 -3.23
C GLY A 81 -8.50 18.80 -4.02
N THR A 82 -7.39 18.65 -3.31
CA THR A 82 -6.10 18.28 -3.92
C THR A 82 -6.16 16.87 -4.51
N ALA A 83 -5.91 16.73 -5.81
CA ALA A 83 -5.83 15.45 -6.47
C ALA A 83 -4.66 14.64 -5.91
N LEU A 84 -4.89 13.40 -5.52
CA LEU A 84 -3.90 12.50 -4.95
C LEU A 84 -3.46 11.43 -5.94
N ALA A 85 -4.39 10.60 -6.42
CA ALA A 85 -4.09 9.48 -7.33
C ALA A 85 -5.34 8.94 -8.00
N ALA A 86 -5.15 8.13 -9.04
CA ALA A 86 -6.22 7.26 -9.51
C ALA A 86 -6.47 6.14 -8.47
N ALA A 87 -7.72 5.75 -8.33
CA ALA A 87 -8.12 4.67 -7.43
C ALA A 87 -7.40 3.34 -7.75
N ALA A 88 -7.13 3.11 -9.03
CA ALA A 88 -6.41 1.95 -9.52
C ALA A 88 -4.94 1.90 -9.06
N ASP A 89 -4.36 3.04 -8.66
CA ASP A 89 -2.98 3.11 -8.17
C ASP A 89 -2.84 2.68 -6.71
N ILE A 90 -3.92 2.46 -6.01
CA ILE A 90 -3.93 2.06 -4.61
C ILE A 90 -4.17 0.55 -4.53
N PRO A 91 -3.18 -0.23 -4.10
CA PRO A 91 -3.31 -1.69 -4.06
C PRO A 91 -4.32 -2.12 -2.99
N VAL A 92 -5.11 -3.17 -3.32
CA VAL A 92 -6.03 -3.80 -2.36
C VAL A 92 -5.24 -4.48 -1.23
N GLY A 93 -5.65 -4.30 0.02
CA GLY A 93 -4.91 -4.76 1.20
C GLY A 93 -3.66 -3.95 1.53
N GLY A 94 -3.45 -2.82 0.81
CA GLY A 94 -2.28 -1.95 0.93
C GLY A 94 -2.63 -0.47 0.93
N GLY A 95 -1.70 0.35 0.43
CA GLY A 95 -1.89 1.79 0.35
C GLY A 95 -0.70 2.53 -0.24
N LYS A 96 -0.85 3.83 -0.39
CA LYS A 96 0.16 4.75 -0.92
C LYS A 96 0.32 5.97 -0.02
N ILE A 97 1.55 6.41 0.17
CA ILE A 97 1.90 7.57 1.00
C ILE A 97 2.12 8.77 0.08
N PHE A 98 1.40 9.85 0.34
CA PHE A 98 1.52 11.13 -0.35
C PHE A 98 2.21 12.11 0.59
N LYS A 99 3.53 12.24 0.44
CA LYS A 99 4.37 13.00 1.38
C LYS A 99 4.01 14.49 1.39
N ASP A 100 3.79 15.06 0.21
CA ASP A 100 3.50 16.49 0.06
C ASP A 100 2.13 16.88 0.63
N ALA A 101 1.19 15.94 0.61
CA ALA A 101 -0.14 16.11 1.20
C ALA A 101 -0.22 15.64 2.66
N GLU A 102 0.85 15.04 3.19
CA GLU A 102 0.92 14.42 4.53
C GLU A 102 -0.21 13.41 4.79
N VAL A 103 -0.54 12.62 3.76
CA VAL A 103 -1.65 11.66 3.77
C VAL A 103 -1.18 10.28 3.33
N VAL A 104 -1.77 9.26 3.96
CA VAL A 104 -1.72 7.87 3.50
C VAL A 104 -3.10 7.48 3.03
N VAL A 105 -3.22 7.02 1.79
CA VAL A 105 -4.47 6.43 1.28
C VAL A 105 -4.32 4.93 1.26
N CYS A 106 -5.29 4.23 1.82
CA CYS A 106 -5.33 2.78 1.92
C CYS A 106 -6.57 2.23 1.21
N GLN A 107 -6.48 1.00 0.73
CA GLN A 107 -7.60 0.26 0.18
C GLN A 107 -7.75 -1.08 0.94
N PRO A 108 -8.47 -1.10 2.08
CA PRO A 108 -8.66 -2.32 2.87
C PRO A 108 -9.34 -3.45 2.10
N ALA A 109 -10.38 -3.12 1.34
CA ALA A 109 -11.09 -4.01 0.44
C ALA A 109 -11.28 -3.34 -0.91
N GLN A 110 -11.54 -4.12 -1.95
CA GLN A 110 -11.73 -3.62 -3.30
C GLN A 110 -12.78 -2.50 -3.35
N GLY A 111 -12.38 -1.32 -3.80
CA GLY A 111 -13.26 -0.15 -3.90
C GLY A 111 -13.54 0.59 -2.59
N GLU A 112 -13.01 0.11 -1.47
CA GLU A 112 -13.08 0.80 -0.18
C GLU A 112 -11.79 1.59 0.07
N PHE A 113 -11.90 2.90 0.16
CA PHE A 113 -10.74 3.76 0.40
C PHE A 113 -10.83 4.46 1.75
N LYS A 114 -9.72 4.48 2.46
CA LYS A 114 -9.52 5.19 3.72
C LYS A 114 -8.29 6.07 3.61
N ALA A 115 -8.33 7.21 4.24
CA ALA A 115 -7.17 8.10 4.30
C ALA A 115 -6.86 8.50 5.73
N PHE A 116 -5.57 8.58 6.05
CA PHE A 116 -5.08 8.92 7.37
C PHE A 116 -3.92 9.91 7.26
N SER A 117 -3.67 10.64 8.34
CA SER A 117 -2.45 11.43 8.46
C SER A 117 -1.21 10.54 8.35
N SER A 118 -0.21 10.99 7.61
CA SER A 118 1.08 10.31 7.56
C SER A 118 1.97 10.56 8.77
N ALA A 119 1.56 11.42 9.69
CA ALA A 119 2.30 11.71 10.93
C ALA A 119 1.99 10.65 12.00
N CYS A 120 3.00 9.90 12.39
CA CYS A 120 2.92 8.89 13.46
C CYS A 120 2.59 9.54 14.80
N THR A 121 1.57 9.04 15.48
CA THR A 121 1.08 9.59 16.75
C THR A 121 2.01 9.39 17.94
N HIS A 122 3.07 8.57 17.80
CA HIS A 122 4.08 8.44 18.84
C HIS A 122 4.93 9.70 19.00
N ARG A 123 5.57 10.19 17.91
CA ARG A 123 6.47 11.36 17.93
C ARG A 123 6.45 12.18 16.63
N GLY A 124 5.41 12.09 15.83
CA GLY A 124 5.27 12.89 14.62
C GLY A 124 6.12 12.46 13.42
N CYS A 125 6.88 11.38 13.50
CA CYS A 125 7.62 10.86 12.34
C CYS A 125 6.67 10.57 11.19
N ALA A 126 7.07 10.87 9.96
CA ALA A 126 6.35 10.41 8.79
C ALA A 126 6.38 8.87 8.74
N VAL A 127 5.23 8.25 8.50
CA VAL A 127 5.16 6.80 8.26
C VAL A 127 5.89 6.46 6.97
N GLY A 128 6.44 5.25 6.88
CA GLY A 128 7.37 4.92 5.81
C GLY A 128 6.89 3.88 4.81
N SER A 129 5.90 3.06 5.16
CA SER A 129 5.36 2.04 4.26
C SER A 129 3.95 1.62 4.64
N VAL A 130 3.26 1.00 3.67
CA VAL A 130 1.99 0.30 3.90
C VAL A 130 2.18 -1.13 3.41
N SER A 131 2.08 -2.09 4.31
CA SER A 131 2.25 -3.51 3.99
C SER A 131 1.64 -4.40 5.06
N GLY A 132 1.21 -5.61 4.67
CA GLY A 132 0.63 -6.58 5.61
C GLY A 132 -0.60 -6.06 6.34
N GLY A 133 -1.43 -5.23 5.68
CA GLY A 133 -2.63 -4.65 6.28
C GLY A 133 -2.35 -3.55 7.30
N THR A 134 -1.12 -3.03 7.35
CA THR A 134 -0.71 -1.99 8.30
C THR A 134 0.07 -0.85 7.65
N ILE A 135 -0.09 0.35 8.22
CA ILE A 135 0.72 1.53 7.97
C ILE A 135 1.87 1.49 8.98
N ASN A 136 3.11 1.53 8.52
CA ASN A 136 4.28 1.26 9.34
C ASN A 136 5.15 2.51 9.51
N CYS A 137 5.49 2.82 10.76
CA CYS A 137 6.43 3.88 11.11
C CYS A 137 7.82 3.29 11.36
N HIS A 138 8.82 3.72 10.57
CA HIS A 138 10.19 3.19 10.68
C HIS A 138 10.98 3.75 11.86
N CYS A 139 10.55 4.87 12.46
CA CYS A 139 11.29 5.51 13.54
C CYS A 139 11.39 4.62 14.78
N HIS A 140 10.26 4.07 15.22
CA HIS A 140 10.20 3.29 16.46
C HIS A 140 9.31 2.03 16.33
N GLY A 141 8.91 1.67 15.11
CA GLY A 141 8.20 0.42 14.84
C GLY A 141 6.70 0.44 15.11
N SER A 142 6.09 1.61 15.38
CA SER A 142 4.62 1.70 15.49
C SER A 142 3.95 1.25 14.21
N LYS A 143 2.84 0.51 14.35
CA LYS A 143 2.01 0.08 13.22
C LYS A 143 0.56 0.44 13.47
N PHE A 144 -0.14 0.76 12.38
CA PHE A 144 -1.56 1.14 12.43
C PHE A 144 -2.32 0.34 11.38
N LYS A 145 -3.55 -0.04 11.68
CA LYS A 145 -4.40 -0.79 10.75
C LYS A 145 -4.84 0.08 9.58
N ILE A 146 -4.88 -0.48 8.39
CA ILE A 146 -5.36 0.23 7.19
C ILE A 146 -6.87 0.43 7.20
N THR A 147 -7.62 -0.30 8.02
CA THR A 147 -9.08 -0.28 8.09
C THR A 147 -9.63 0.94 8.82
N ASP A 148 -8.97 1.36 9.88
CA ASP A 148 -9.49 2.36 10.82
C ASP A 148 -8.40 3.24 11.45
N GLY A 149 -7.14 3.08 11.07
CA GLY A 149 -6.01 3.81 11.64
C GLY A 149 -5.66 3.44 13.07
N SER A 150 -6.33 2.47 13.68
CA SER A 150 -6.06 2.07 15.07
C SER A 150 -4.66 1.48 15.23
N VAL A 151 -4.10 1.60 16.44
CA VAL A 151 -2.77 1.07 16.74
C VAL A 151 -2.79 -0.46 16.69
N ALA A 152 -1.96 -1.02 15.82
CA ALA A 152 -1.72 -2.45 15.71
C ALA A 152 -0.45 -2.89 16.45
N ASN A 153 0.52 -1.98 16.59
CA ASN A 153 1.77 -2.22 17.33
C ASN A 153 2.27 -0.93 17.97
N PRO A 154 2.61 -0.95 19.29
CA PRO A 154 3.19 0.20 19.97
C PRO A 154 4.59 0.56 19.37
N PRO A 155 5.19 1.71 19.77
CA PRO A 155 4.90 2.51 20.94
C PRO A 155 3.84 3.63 20.80
N ALA A 156 3.23 3.83 19.64
CA ALA A 156 2.09 4.75 19.53
C ALA A 156 0.93 4.25 20.41
N ASP A 157 0.23 5.17 21.05
CA ASP A 157 -0.90 4.91 21.95
C ASP A 157 -2.25 5.41 21.41
N LYS A 158 -2.20 6.15 20.30
CA LYS A 158 -3.39 6.77 19.67
C LYS A 158 -3.48 6.38 18.20
N PRO A 159 -4.69 6.28 17.65
CA PRO A 159 -4.87 6.02 16.21
C PRO A 159 -4.32 7.18 15.37
N LEU A 160 -4.05 6.92 14.10
CA LEU A 160 -3.81 7.97 13.11
C LEU A 160 -5.09 8.78 12.91
N ALA A 161 -4.94 10.10 12.74
CA ALA A 161 -6.07 10.95 12.42
C ALA A 161 -6.60 10.62 11.02
N GLU A 162 -7.90 10.39 10.90
CA GLU A 162 -8.57 10.19 9.62
C GLU A 162 -8.58 11.48 8.82
N LYS A 163 -8.39 11.35 7.51
CA LYS A 163 -8.47 12.43 6.52
C LYS A 163 -9.64 12.17 5.58
N LYS A 164 -10.39 13.21 5.27
CA LYS A 164 -11.51 13.11 4.33
C LYS A 164 -11.00 13.09 2.90
N ILE A 165 -11.51 12.15 2.13
CA ILE A 165 -11.24 12.03 0.69
C ILE A 165 -12.54 11.87 -0.08
N ASN A 166 -12.53 12.30 -1.34
CA ASN A 166 -13.58 12.02 -2.30
C ASN A 166 -13.04 11.09 -3.37
N VAL A 167 -13.86 10.12 -3.78
CA VAL A 167 -13.55 9.21 -4.88
C VAL A 167 -14.63 9.37 -5.95
N GLN A 168 -14.26 9.99 -7.06
CA GLN A 168 -15.18 10.25 -8.16
C GLN A 168 -14.51 9.95 -9.49
N GLY A 169 -15.21 9.25 -10.39
CA GLY A 169 -14.67 8.92 -11.71
C GLY A 169 -13.35 8.14 -11.66
N GLY A 170 -13.13 7.38 -10.61
CA GLY A 170 -11.85 6.66 -10.41
C GLY A 170 -10.70 7.54 -9.94
N GLN A 171 -10.95 8.80 -9.58
CA GLN A 171 -9.95 9.73 -9.05
C GLN A 171 -10.17 9.95 -7.55
N ILE A 172 -9.09 9.94 -6.78
CA ILE A 172 -9.08 10.22 -5.33
C ILE A 172 -8.56 11.64 -5.13
N THR A 173 -9.34 12.45 -4.41
CA THR A 173 -8.96 13.81 -4.02
C THR A 173 -9.06 13.97 -2.51
N LEU A 174 -8.18 14.79 -1.92
CA LEU A 174 -8.28 15.19 -0.52
C LEU A 174 -9.38 16.25 -0.41
N ALA A 175 -10.31 16.07 0.55
CA ALA A 175 -11.43 17.01 0.75
C ALA A 175 -11.04 18.19 1.62
#